data_28b183a63efa7678474475316edb6ae3
#
_entry.id   28b183a63efa7678474475316edb6ae3
#
_cell.length_a   1.000
_cell.length_b   1.000
_cell.length_c   1.000
_cell.angle_alpha   90.00
_cell.angle_beta   90.00
_cell.angle_gamma   90.00
#
_symmetry.space_group_name_H-M   'P 1'
#
loop_
_entity.id
_entity.type
_entity.pdbx_description
1 polymer ?
#
loop_
_entity_poly.entity_id
_entity_poly.type
_entity_poly.pdbx_seq_one_letter_code
_entity_poly.pdbx_strand_id
1 'polypeptide(L)'
;MPAYRVLARKYRPTDFSALIGQEALVRTLTNAFATGRVAQAYMLTGVRGVGKTTTARLIARALNYPPGPAIDMPEMTPQCEAILESRHMDVIEMDAASNTGVDNMREIIDSVRYAPVQARMKVYIIDEVHMLSKSAFNALLKTLEEPPPHVKFIFATTEIRKVPVTILSRCQRFDLKRLDATLLMQHYGRIAKLENAEVEEEALRMIARAAEGSVRDGLSLLDQAIAYGDGTVKADDVGNMLGLIDRSRVIELFDAVMGGDPARALAELAQQFEGGGDPETILTDMADFVHWVTRLRLVKDSALMDGARTEAEKTRGLAFAEKLAVPMLSRAWQMLLKGIQETATAANPMQSAEMVLILEANADEMPPADELARIAKSGAAPASNVKSLPLRGEGNGASASAAGNGAGLAAALSPAPQSPPPASPREPVAFADFAGLVKYVSDRRDVKLKTELERHVRPISVSEGRLEFALERDAPAGLANELMRKLEAWTGRRTLVTVAREGGAEPILKQRKSAEAVALQEARELPAVQAILKTFPGAEITSVREPQPLPTFTPEEPDEESR
;
A
#
# COMPACT_ATOMS: atom_id res chain seq x y z
N MET A 1 31.60 25.91 2.19
CA MET A 1 30.27 26.01 2.79
C MET A 1 29.94 24.67 3.43
N PRO A 2 29.41 24.58 4.65
CA PRO A 2 28.96 23.32 5.20
C PRO A 2 27.90 22.71 4.28
N ALA A 3 27.98 21.39 4.09
CA ALA A 3 27.00 20.68 3.24
C ALA A 3 25.60 20.89 3.81
N TYR A 4 24.65 21.21 2.93
CA TYR A 4 23.22 21.35 3.28
C TYR A 4 22.71 20.07 3.96
N ARG A 5 22.02 20.22 5.10
CA ARG A 5 21.39 19.13 5.83
C ARG A 5 19.89 19.42 5.93
N VAL A 6 19.06 18.48 5.48
CA VAL A 6 17.60 18.53 5.59
C VAL A 6 17.18 18.80 7.04
N LEU A 7 16.18 19.67 7.27
CA LEU A 7 15.73 20.08 8.62
C LEU A 7 15.41 18.90 9.53
N ALA A 8 14.78 17.86 9.02
CA ALA A 8 14.47 16.63 9.76
C ALA A 8 15.72 15.92 10.33
N ARG A 9 16.88 16.13 9.73
CA ARG A 9 18.16 15.60 10.23
C ARG A 9 18.91 16.62 11.09
N LYS A 10 18.85 17.90 10.74
CA LYS A 10 19.52 19.01 11.46
C LYS A 10 18.95 19.18 12.86
N TYR A 11 17.62 19.12 13.01
CA TYR A 11 16.89 19.30 14.27
C TYR A 11 16.46 18.00 14.92
N ARG A 12 17.15 16.89 14.63
CA ARG A 12 16.90 15.64 15.33
C ARG A 12 17.23 15.80 16.81
N PRO A 13 16.30 15.43 17.74
CA PRO A 13 16.57 15.46 19.18
C PRO A 13 17.87 14.78 19.56
N THR A 14 18.69 15.46 20.36
CA THR A 14 19.95 14.95 20.91
C THR A 14 19.81 14.45 22.34
N ASP A 15 18.76 14.84 23.03
CA ASP A 15 18.41 14.46 24.39
C ASP A 15 16.88 14.22 24.54
N PHE A 16 16.47 13.66 25.68
CA PHE A 16 15.05 13.36 25.93
C PHE A 16 14.20 14.59 26.19
N SER A 17 14.77 15.73 26.59
CA SER A 17 14.03 16.97 26.81
C SER A 17 13.52 17.59 25.50
N ALA A 18 14.20 17.29 24.41
CA ALA A 18 13.82 17.71 23.06
C ALA A 18 12.77 16.78 22.40
N LEU A 19 12.41 15.64 23.02
CA LEU A 19 11.35 14.75 22.54
C LEU A 19 9.98 15.36 22.84
N ILE A 20 9.23 15.66 21.80
CA ILE A 20 7.93 16.31 21.91
C ILE A 20 6.83 15.25 22.05
N GLY A 21 5.88 15.47 22.98
CA GLY A 21 4.67 14.65 23.14
C GLY A 21 4.89 13.22 23.62
N GLN A 22 6.09 12.91 24.15
CA GLN A 22 6.44 11.57 24.63
C GLN A 22 6.79 11.57 26.14
N GLU A 23 6.17 12.43 26.93
CA GLU A 23 6.48 12.66 28.35
C GLU A 23 6.30 11.39 29.20
N ALA A 24 5.28 10.57 28.88
CA ALA A 24 5.01 9.30 29.58
C ALA A 24 6.16 8.30 29.39
N LEU A 25 6.71 8.21 28.19
CA LEU A 25 7.87 7.38 27.87
C LEU A 25 9.09 7.88 28.63
N VAL A 26 9.39 9.17 28.55
CA VAL A 26 10.54 9.79 29.24
C VAL A 26 10.46 9.53 30.74
N ARG A 27 9.30 9.78 31.36
CA ARG A 27 9.08 9.52 32.79
C ARG A 27 9.31 8.05 33.17
N THR A 28 8.83 7.12 32.35
CA THR A 28 9.01 5.68 32.61
C THR A 28 10.47 5.28 32.52
N LEU A 29 11.19 5.77 31.52
CA LEU A 29 12.62 5.54 31.36
C LEU A 29 13.41 6.18 32.53
N THR A 30 13.10 7.40 32.92
CA THR A 30 13.72 8.08 34.07
C THR A 30 13.62 7.22 35.34
N ASN A 31 12.44 6.70 35.64
CA ASN A 31 12.24 5.83 36.79
C ASN A 31 13.01 4.50 36.66
N ALA A 32 13.05 3.91 35.47
CA ALA A 32 13.77 2.67 35.23
C ALA A 32 15.29 2.84 35.42
N PHE A 33 15.84 3.95 34.93
CA PHE A 33 17.28 4.27 35.09
C PHE A 33 17.62 4.62 36.56
N ALA A 34 16.77 5.40 37.24
CA ALA A 34 16.97 5.75 38.64
C ALA A 34 16.94 4.52 39.60
N THR A 35 16.10 3.53 39.27
CA THR A 35 15.97 2.29 40.09
C THR A 35 16.88 1.16 39.63
N GLY A 36 17.68 1.35 38.58
CA GLY A 36 18.50 0.31 37.96
C GLY A 36 17.73 -0.81 37.28
N ARG A 37 16.41 -0.66 37.11
CA ARG A 37 15.51 -1.66 36.46
C ARG A 37 15.41 -1.44 34.96
N VAL A 38 16.55 -1.47 34.29
CA VAL A 38 16.66 -1.26 32.86
C VAL A 38 16.35 -2.56 32.11
N ALA A 39 15.33 -2.56 31.27
CA ALA A 39 14.94 -3.75 30.51
C ALA A 39 16.05 -4.27 29.59
N GLN A 40 16.03 -5.56 29.28
CA GLN A 40 16.98 -6.16 28.33
C GLN A 40 16.59 -5.90 26.88
N ALA A 41 15.29 -5.76 26.60
CA ALA A 41 14.79 -5.43 25.27
C ALA A 41 13.65 -4.40 25.35
N TYR A 42 13.64 -3.50 24.40
CA TYR A 42 12.63 -2.48 24.23
C TYR A 42 11.92 -2.67 22.89
N MET A 43 10.61 -2.41 22.87
CA MET A 43 9.80 -2.38 21.65
C MET A 43 9.17 -1.00 21.50
N LEU A 44 9.64 -0.23 20.53
CA LEU A 44 9.11 1.09 20.19
C LEU A 44 8.10 0.95 19.05
N THR A 45 6.84 1.29 19.29
CA THR A 45 5.80 1.22 18.27
C THR A 45 5.18 2.59 18.03
N GLY A 46 4.68 2.83 16.83
CA GLY A 46 4.05 4.09 16.45
C GLY A 46 4.13 4.33 14.96
N VAL A 47 3.42 5.35 14.48
CA VAL A 47 3.41 5.70 13.05
C VAL A 47 4.79 6.09 12.54
N ARG A 48 4.96 6.10 11.21
CA ARG A 48 6.19 6.56 10.57
C ARG A 48 6.47 8.01 10.99
N GLY A 49 7.75 8.37 11.16
CA GLY A 49 8.17 9.74 11.42
C GLY A 49 7.90 10.30 12.83
N VAL A 50 7.29 9.52 13.75
CA VAL A 50 6.98 9.95 15.13
C VAL A 50 8.22 9.99 16.06
N GLY A 51 9.37 9.51 15.59
CA GLY A 51 10.63 9.55 16.35
C GLY A 51 11.09 8.22 16.94
N LYS A 52 10.58 7.05 16.49
CA LYS A 52 10.99 5.72 16.98
C LYS A 52 12.51 5.52 16.96
N THR A 53 13.14 5.67 15.79
CA THR A 53 14.60 5.50 15.60
C THR A 53 15.39 6.55 16.40
N THR A 54 14.88 7.78 16.51
CA THR A 54 15.49 8.83 17.34
C THR A 54 15.45 8.43 18.81
N THR A 55 14.31 7.96 19.31
CA THR A 55 14.16 7.47 20.68
C THR A 55 15.08 6.27 20.96
N ALA A 56 15.21 5.35 20.00
CA ALA A 56 16.13 4.21 20.11
C ALA A 56 17.59 4.67 20.30
N ARG A 57 18.04 5.66 19.54
CA ARG A 57 19.38 6.23 19.68
C ARG A 57 19.56 6.98 20.99
N LEU A 58 18.53 7.68 21.47
CA LEU A 58 18.57 8.35 22.78
C LEU A 58 18.68 7.34 23.92
N ILE A 59 17.96 6.21 23.86
CA ILE A 59 18.09 5.13 24.84
C ILE A 59 19.49 4.53 24.76
N ALA A 60 20.03 4.28 23.57
CA ALA A 60 21.40 3.76 23.41
C ALA A 60 22.45 4.73 23.95
N ARG A 61 22.28 6.05 23.73
CA ARG A 61 23.12 7.10 24.33
C ARG A 61 23.02 7.09 25.84
N ALA A 62 21.83 7.02 26.41
CA ALA A 62 21.60 7.01 27.85
C ALA A 62 22.24 5.80 28.55
N LEU A 63 22.16 4.61 27.93
CA LEU A 63 22.80 3.38 28.41
C LEU A 63 24.32 3.48 28.43
N ASN A 64 24.89 4.20 27.46
CA ASN A 64 26.31 4.33 27.22
C ASN A 64 26.88 5.71 27.60
N TYR A 65 26.12 6.53 28.33
CA TYR A 65 26.58 7.84 28.75
C TYR A 65 27.83 7.69 29.66
N PRO A 66 28.95 8.41 29.38
CA PRO A 66 30.21 8.16 30.05
C PRO A 66 30.20 8.30 31.57
N PRO A 67 29.55 9.31 32.19
CA PRO A 67 29.44 9.40 33.64
C PRO A 67 28.66 8.27 34.32
N GLY A 68 27.78 7.61 33.57
CA GLY A 68 26.91 6.52 34.02
C GLY A 68 25.59 6.51 33.26
N PRO A 69 24.87 5.38 33.22
CA PRO A 69 23.57 5.33 32.59
C PRO A 69 22.63 6.40 33.17
N ALA A 70 22.20 7.36 32.35
CA ALA A 70 21.38 8.49 32.79
C ALA A 70 20.45 8.97 31.67
N ILE A 71 19.30 9.52 32.06
CA ILE A 71 18.37 10.18 31.13
C ILE A 71 18.76 11.63 30.88
N ASP A 72 19.22 12.30 31.93
CA ASP A 72 19.79 13.63 31.81
C ASP A 72 21.25 13.51 31.36
N MET A 73 21.56 14.04 30.17
CA MET A 73 22.83 13.90 29.49
C MET A 73 23.32 15.25 28.99
N PRO A 74 23.72 16.17 29.90
CA PRO A 74 24.09 17.54 29.53
C PRO A 74 25.33 17.60 28.63
N GLU A 75 26.26 16.64 28.76
CA GLU A 75 27.49 16.65 28.00
C GLU A 75 27.36 15.90 26.66
N MET A 76 27.81 16.53 25.59
CA MET A 76 27.94 15.91 24.28
C MET A 76 29.39 15.45 24.07
N THR A 77 29.66 14.19 24.35
CA THR A 77 30.97 13.60 24.12
C THR A 77 31.10 13.03 22.69
N PRO A 78 32.31 12.83 22.16
CA PRO A 78 32.50 12.20 20.84
C PRO A 78 31.82 10.83 20.73
N GLN A 79 31.75 10.06 21.83
CA GLN A 79 31.03 8.81 21.88
C GLN A 79 29.51 9.01 21.74
N CYS A 80 28.94 10.03 22.43
CA CYS A 80 27.53 10.38 22.30
C CYS A 80 27.18 10.79 20.87
N GLU A 81 28.02 11.61 20.25
CA GLU A 81 27.85 12.04 18.87
C GLU A 81 27.90 10.84 17.90
N ALA A 82 28.88 9.93 18.06
CA ALA A 82 28.99 8.73 17.24
C ALA A 82 27.74 7.83 17.35
N ILE A 83 27.12 7.72 18.55
CA ILE A 83 25.87 6.97 18.75
C ILE A 83 24.70 7.63 18.01
N LEU A 84 24.55 8.95 18.15
CA LEU A 84 23.47 9.70 17.50
C LEU A 84 23.58 9.69 15.96
N GLU A 85 24.81 9.59 15.44
CA GLU A 85 25.07 9.51 14.00
C GLU A 85 25.13 8.08 13.44
N SER A 86 24.86 7.05 14.26
CA SER A 86 24.95 5.62 13.88
C SER A 86 26.33 5.19 13.40
N ARG A 87 27.38 5.72 14.02
CA ARG A 87 28.80 5.42 13.69
C ARG A 87 29.53 4.69 14.80
N HIS A 88 28.86 4.41 15.92
CA HIS A 88 29.51 3.78 17.09
C HIS A 88 29.57 2.27 16.91
N MET A 89 30.76 1.65 17.11
CA MET A 89 30.98 0.23 16.87
C MET A 89 30.22 -0.72 17.80
N ASP A 90 29.88 -0.27 19.03
CA ASP A 90 29.10 -1.05 19.99
C ASP A 90 27.60 -0.73 19.96
N VAL A 91 27.16 0.20 19.09
CA VAL A 91 25.74 0.51 18.86
C VAL A 91 25.43 0.23 17.39
N ILE A 92 24.96 -0.97 17.15
CA ILE A 92 24.71 -1.49 15.81
C ILE A 92 23.26 -1.19 15.44
N GLU A 93 23.07 -0.39 14.41
CA GLU A 93 21.74 -0.05 13.88
C GLU A 93 21.52 -0.75 12.54
N MET A 94 20.39 -1.44 12.42
CA MET A 94 19.99 -2.19 11.23
C MET A 94 18.55 -1.87 10.89
N ASP A 95 18.27 -1.66 9.61
CA ASP A 95 16.92 -1.61 9.05
C ASP A 95 16.53 -3.01 8.55
N ALA A 96 15.50 -3.59 9.15
CA ALA A 96 15.01 -4.92 8.77
C ALA A 96 14.39 -4.95 7.37
N ALA A 97 13.95 -3.80 6.82
CA ALA A 97 13.43 -3.74 5.45
C ALA A 97 14.52 -4.02 4.41
N SER A 98 15.76 -3.57 4.68
CA SER A 98 16.93 -3.81 3.83
C SER A 98 17.63 -5.14 4.15
N ASN A 99 17.38 -5.72 5.34
CA ASN A 99 18.08 -6.90 5.87
C ASN A 99 17.10 -7.97 6.38
N THR A 100 16.23 -8.45 5.50
CA THR A 100 15.18 -9.44 5.84
C THR A 100 15.70 -10.86 6.07
N GLY A 101 16.96 -11.13 5.67
CA GLY A 101 17.58 -12.45 5.65
C GLY A 101 17.86 -13.02 7.05
N VAL A 102 17.78 -14.36 7.14
CA VAL A 102 18.12 -15.09 8.38
C VAL A 102 19.62 -14.99 8.67
N ASP A 103 20.44 -14.92 7.63
CA ASP A 103 21.90 -14.94 7.77
C ASP A 103 22.42 -13.65 8.37
N ASN A 104 21.89 -12.48 7.96
CA ASN A 104 22.21 -11.19 8.60
C ASN A 104 21.85 -11.20 10.10
N MET A 105 20.74 -11.85 10.44
CA MET A 105 20.32 -11.96 11.85
C MET A 105 21.21 -12.94 12.63
N ARG A 106 21.70 -14.02 12.00
CA ARG A 106 22.67 -14.94 12.62
C ARG A 106 24.00 -14.25 12.92
N GLU A 107 24.51 -13.43 12.01
CA GLU A 107 25.72 -12.63 12.26
C GLU A 107 25.58 -11.72 13.48
N ILE A 108 24.41 -11.06 13.61
CA ILE A 108 24.10 -10.26 14.80
C ILE A 108 24.10 -11.15 16.05
N ILE A 109 23.39 -12.28 16.04
CA ILE A 109 23.29 -13.20 17.18
C ILE A 109 24.68 -13.75 17.57
N ASP A 110 25.52 -14.07 16.61
CA ASP A 110 26.88 -14.53 16.88
C ASP A 110 27.74 -13.40 17.48
N SER A 111 27.54 -12.17 17.03
CA SER A 111 28.24 -11.00 17.55
C SER A 111 27.82 -10.60 18.97
N VAL A 112 26.62 -11.02 19.42
CA VAL A 112 26.09 -10.77 20.78
C VAL A 112 26.98 -11.38 21.87
N ARG A 113 27.67 -12.46 21.58
CA ARG A 113 28.55 -13.15 22.55
C ARG A 113 29.78 -12.34 22.96
N TYR A 114 30.17 -11.39 22.13
CA TYR A 114 31.39 -10.59 22.38
C TYR A 114 31.04 -9.35 23.20
N ALA A 115 31.91 -9.08 24.20
CA ALA A 115 31.79 -7.87 25.00
C ALA A 115 31.96 -6.59 24.16
N PRO A 116 31.39 -5.47 24.61
CA PRO A 116 31.60 -4.18 23.95
C PRO A 116 33.07 -3.76 24.00
N VAL A 117 33.52 -3.03 22.97
CA VAL A 117 34.93 -2.60 22.84
C VAL A 117 35.17 -1.27 23.55
N GLN A 118 34.27 -0.31 23.42
CA GLN A 118 34.42 1.05 23.95
C GLN A 118 33.25 1.46 24.86
N ALA A 119 32.06 0.96 24.60
CA ALA A 119 30.85 1.30 25.34
C ALA A 119 30.68 0.42 26.60
N ARG A 120 29.76 0.80 27.49
CA ARG A 120 29.34 -0.03 28.64
C ARG A 120 28.45 -1.19 28.20
N MET A 121 27.55 -0.92 27.26
CA MET A 121 26.58 -1.85 26.74
C MET A 121 26.69 -1.94 25.22
N LYS A 122 26.59 -3.14 24.71
CA LYS A 122 26.42 -3.39 23.28
C LYS A 122 24.93 -3.30 22.96
N VAL A 123 24.56 -2.36 22.11
CA VAL A 123 23.15 -2.07 21.80
C VAL A 123 22.86 -2.40 20.35
N TYR A 124 21.82 -3.19 20.13
CA TYR A 124 21.32 -3.51 18.80
C TYR A 124 20.00 -2.80 18.57
N ILE A 125 19.97 -1.86 17.63
CA ILE A 125 18.77 -1.16 17.18
C ILE A 125 18.31 -1.81 15.88
N ILE A 126 17.11 -2.39 15.89
CA ILE A 126 16.51 -3.02 14.71
C ILE A 126 15.24 -2.25 14.36
N ASP A 127 15.34 -1.46 13.30
CA ASP A 127 14.22 -0.66 12.80
C ASP A 127 13.35 -1.50 11.86
N GLU A 128 12.06 -1.16 11.79
CA GLU A 128 11.00 -1.85 11.05
C GLU A 128 11.05 -3.39 11.23
N VAL A 129 11.23 -3.81 12.48
CA VAL A 129 11.43 -5.23 12.86
C VAL A 129 10.35 -6.17 12.33
N HIS A 130 9.14 -5.69 12.04
CA HIS A 130 8.06 -6.47 11.46
C HIS A 130 8.37 -7.02 10.04
N MET A 131 9.42 -6.51 9.37
CA MET A 131 9.90 -6.99 8.08
C MET A 131 10.78 -8.23 8.18
N LEU A 132 11.20 -8.61 9.39
CA LEU A 132 11.98 -9.83 9.59
C LEU A 132 11.18 -11.08 9.25
N SER A 133 11.85 -12.07 8.67
CA SER A 133 11.26 -13.38 8.42
C SER A 133 10.94 -14.11 9.73
N LYS A 134 10.00 -15.06 9.69
CA LYS A 134 9.66 -15.89 10.86
C LYS A 134 10.87 -16.64 11.41
N SER A 135 11.78 -17.08 10.54
CA SER A 135 13.01 -17.77 10.91
C SER A 135 14.01 -16.85 11.60
N ALA A 136 14.09 -15.57 11.19
CA ALA A 136 14.90 -14.55 11.86
C ALA A 136 14.37 -14.24 13.27
N PHE A 137 13.06 -14.10 13.44
CA PHE A 137 12.45 -13.96 14.76
C PHE A 137 12.76 -15.14 15.67
N ASN A 138 12.63 -16.37 15.16
CA ASN A 138 12.90 -17.58 15.94
C ASN A 138 14.37 -17.66 16.40
N ALA A 139 15.30 -17.22 15.57
CA ALA A 139 16.71 -17.16 15.93
C ALA A 139 16.99 -16.19 17.10
N LEU A 140 16.26 -15.07 17.16
CA LEU A 140 16.37 -14.08 18.25
C LEU A 140 15.82 -14.58 19.60
N LEU A 141 14.85 -15.50 19.60
CA LEU A 141 14.14 -15.90 20.82
C LEU A 141 15.10 -16.37 21.94
N LYS A 142 16.06 -17.24 21.61
CA LYS A 142 17.05 -17.77 22.59
C LYS A 142 17.86 -16.64 23.24
N THR A 143 18.29 -15.66 22.45
CA THR A 143 19.07 -14.52 22.93
C THR A 143 18.23 -13.56 23.77
N LEU A 144 16.93 -13.44 23.48
CA LEU A 144 16.00 -12.61 24.26
C LEU A 144 15.53 -13.29 25.55
N GLU A 145 15.59 -14.62 25.64
CA GLU A 145 15.32 -15.39 26.86
C GLU A 145 16.47 -15.31 27.86
N GLU A 146 17.69 -15.48 27.34
CA GLU A 146 18.91 -15.48 28.13
C GLU A 146 19.93 -14.47 27.55
N PRO A 147 19.64 -13.16 27.61
CA PRO A 147 20.52 -12.15 27.04
C PRO A 147 21.78 -11.99 27.89
N PRO A 148 22.96 -11.86 27.27
CA PRO A 148 24.16 -11.49 28.00
C PRO A 148 23.97 -10.15 28.73
N PRO A 149 24.55 -9.98 29.95
CA PRO A 149 24.29 -8.81 30.78
C PRO A 149 24.73 -7.48 30.14
N HIS A 150 25.70 -7.55 29.23
CA HIS A 150 26.26 -6.41 28.52
C HIS A 150 25.49 -6.06 27.21
N VAL A 151 24.42 -6.75 26.88
CA VAL A 151 23.67 -6.58 25.61
C VAL A 151 22.29 -6.02 25.86
N LYS A 152 21.86 -5.11 25.00
CA LYS A 152 20.51 -4.55 24.97
C LYS A 152 19.97 -4.56 23.54
N PHE A 153 18.68 -4.87 23.41
CA PHE A 153 17.97 -4.79 22.13
C PHE A 153 16.96 -3.65 22.15
N ILE A 154 16.85 -2.93 21.04
CA ILE A 154 15.85 -1.90 20.84
C ILE A 154 15.21 -2.14 19.47
N PHE A 155 13.98 -2.61 19.48
CA PHE A 155 13.18 -2.86 18.29
C PHE A 155 12.28 -1.67 18.02
N ALA A 156 12.16 -1.29 16.75
CA ALA A 156 11.20 -0.29 16.33
C ALA A 156 10.29 -0.86 15.23
N THR A 157 9.00 -0.50 15.25
CA THR A 157 8.03 -0.98 14.26
C THR A 157 6.90 0.02 14.04
N THR A 158 6.40 0.08 12.81
CA THR A 158 5.15 0.73 12.47
C THR A 158 3.95 -0.22 12.64
N GLU A 159 4.18 -1.55 12.56
CA GLU A 159 3.14 -2.56 12.55
C GLU A 159 3.33 -3.62 13.67
N ILE A 160 2.92 -3.26 14.89
CA ILE A 160 3.05 -4.16 16.05
C ILE A 160 2.32 -5.50 15.88
N ARG A 161 1.23 -5.52 15.10
CA ARG A 161 0.43 -6.73 14.88
C ARG A 161 1.15 -7.81 14.08
N LYS A 162 2.17 -7.45 13.31
CA LYS A 162 3.02 -8.38 12.55
C LYS A 162 4.14 -8.99 13.39
N VAL A 163 4.43 -8.43 14.57
CA VAL A 163 5.49 -8.94 15.47
C VAL A 163 4.94 -10.09 16.31
N PRO A 164 5.65 -11.24 16.37
CA PRO A 164 5.22 -12.39 17.18
C PRO A 164 5.07 -12.05 18.66
N VAL A 165 4.00 -12.58 19.29
CA VAL A 165 3.72 -12.37 20.73
C VAL A 165 4.87 -12.88 21.61
N THR A 166 5.58 -13.91 21.16
CA THR A 166 6.76 -14.46 21.85
C THR A 166 7.91 -13.46 21.99
N ILE A 167 8.07 -12.54 21.04
CA ILE A 167 9.03 -11.42 21.12
C ILE A 167 8.47 -10.32 22.02
N LEU A 168 7.19 -9.94 21.81
CA LEU A 168 6.55 -8.87 22.56
C LEU A 168 6.55 -9.13 24.08
N SER A 169 6.35 -10.39 24.50
CA SER A 169 6.33 -10.77 25.93
C SER A 169 7.67 -10.61 26.64
N ARG A 170 8.79 -10.48 25.89
CA ARG A 170 10.15 -10.32 26.39
C ARG A 170 10.67 -8.88 26.28
N CYS A 171 9.87 -7.99 25.72
CA CYS A 171 10.22 -6.59 25.50
C CYS A 171 9.40 -5.66 26.40
N GLN A 172 10.04 -4.63 26.92
CA GLN A 172 9.30 -3.48 27.46
C GLN A 172 8.78 -2.64 26.31
N ARG A 173 7.45 -2.56 26.19
CA ARG A 173 6.79 -1.87 25.08
C ARG A 173 6.57 -0.39 25.43
N PHE A 174 6.82 0.46 24.42
CA PHE A 174 6.48 1.87 24.40
C PHE A 174 5.74 2.23 23.11
N ASP A 175 4.53 2.75 23.29
CA ASP A 175 3.69 3.20 22.18
C ASP A 175 3.89 4.72 22.01
N LEU A 176 4.65 5.13 21.00
CA LEU A 176 4.85 6.54 20.66
C LEU A 176 3.58 7.09 20.02
N LYS A 177 3.07 8.16 20.60
CA LYS A 177 1.82 8.77 20.14
C LYS A 177 2.06 9.68 18.93
N ARG A 178 1.05 9.74 18.05
CA ARG A 178 0.99 10.81 17.06
C ARG A 178 0.95 12.16 17.77
N LEU A 179 1.65 13.14 17.20
CA LEU A 179 1.62 14.47 17.76
C LEU A 179 0.38 15.23 17.29
N ASP A 180 -0.16 16.03 18.19
CA ASP A 180 -1.24 16.95 17.89
C ASP A 180 -0.75 18.05 16.91
N ALA A 181 -1.62 18.47 16.01
CA ALA A 181 -1.33 19.51 15.04
C ALA A 181 -0.87 20.82 15.70
N THR A 182 -1.43 21.17 16.88
CA THR A 182 -1.04 22.35 17.64
C THR A 182 0.41 22.28 18.12
N LEU A 183 0.83 21.13 18.65
CA LEU A 183 2.22 20.90 19.07
C LEU A 183 3.18 20.93 17.89
N LEU A 184 2.78 20.35 16.76
CA LEU A 184 3.56 20.39 15.52
C LEU A 184 3.73 21.81 15.00
N MET A 185 2.66 22.61 14.95
CA MET A 185 2.73 24.04 14.58
C MET A 185 3.74 24.80 15.42
N GLN A 186 3.65 24.67 16.76
CA GLN A 186 4.57 25.33 17.67
C GLN A 186 6.02 24.91 17.43
N HIS A 187 6.23 23.62 17.18
CA HIS A 187 7.55 23.06 16.89
C HIS A 187 8.12 23.60 15.57
N TYR A 188 7.32 23.57 14.50
CA TYR A 188 7.76 24.06 13.18
C TYR A 188 7.98 25.56 13.19
N GLY A 189 7.12 26.34 13.87
CA GLY A 189 7.31 27.78 14.04
C GLY A 189 8.60 28.13 14.80
N ARG A 190 8.98 27.32 15.82
CA ARG A 190 10.27 27.47 16.50
C ARG A 190 11.43 27.19 15.55
N ILE A 191 11.35 26.14 14.73
CA ILE A 191 12.42 25.77 13.80
C ILE A 191 12.52 26.79 12.66
N ALA A 192 11.41 27.27 12.13
CA ALA A 192 11.40 28.34 11.12
C ALA A 192 12.15 29.58 11.59
N LYS A 193 11.92 30.02 12.85
CA LYS A 193 12.66 31.11 13.46
C LYS A 193 14.16 30.85 13.57
N LEU A 194 14.58 29.63 13.88
CA LEU A 194 15.99 29.23 13.93
C LEU A 194 16.64 29.20 12.54
N GLU A 195 15.87 28.99 11.49
CA GLU A 195 16.32 29.07 10.10
C GLU A 195 16.19 30.49 9.51
N ASN A 196 15.76 31.48 10.31
CA ASN A 196 15.48 32.84 9.87
C ASN A 196 14.45 32.94 8.74
N ALA A 197 13.51 31.99 8.69
CA ALA A 197 12.41 31.99 7.74
C ALA A 197 11.15 32.59 8.37
N GLU A 198 10.52 33.49 7.64
CA GLU A 198 9.20 34.04 8.00
C GLU A 198 8.12 33.10 7.42
N VAL A 199 7.30 32.50 8.28
CA VAL A 199 6.26 31.55 7.89
C VAL A 199 4.93 32.02 8.45
N GLU A 200 3.94 32.18 7.59
CA GLU A 200 2.57 32.50 7.98
C GLU A 200 1.99 31.41 8.89
N GLU A 201 1.18 31.81 9.87
CA GLU A 201 0.55 30.87 10.80
C GLU A 201 -0.33 29.85 10.08
N GLU A 202 -1.04 30.28 9.03
CA GLU A 202 -1.86 29.39 8.21
C GLU A 202 -1.00 28.38 7.44
N ALA A 203 0.15 28.79 6.88
CA ALA A 203 1.11 27.90 6.26
C ALA A 203 1.62 26.82 7.23
N LEU A 204 1.96 27.21 8.47
CA LEU A 204 2.34 26.25 9.53
C LEU A 204 1.22 25.28 9.86
N ARG A 205 -0.03 25.76 9.87
CA ARG A 205 -1.22 24.93 10.12
C ARG A 205 -1.42 23.91 9.01
N MET A 206 -1.23 24.32 7.75
CA MET A 206 -1.32 23.45 6.57
C MET A 206 -0.24 22.37 6.60
N ILE A 207 1.02 22.74 6.87
CA ILE A 207 2.14 21.79 7.00
C ILE A 207 1.91 20.79 8.15
N ALA A 208 1.48 21.29 9.34
CA ALA A 208 1.22 20.44 10.50
C ALA A 208 0.11 19.42 10.24
N ARG A 209 -0.88 19.79 9.44
CA ARG A 209 -1.95 18.90 9.00
C ARG A 209 -1.44 17.86 8.01
N ALA A 210 -0.75 18.28 6.95
CA ALA A 210 -0.20 17.39 5.94
C ALA A 210 0.81 16.38 6.52
N ALA A 211 1.44 16.73 7.65
CA ALA A 211 2.34 15.85 8.40
C ALA A 211 1.65 14.70 9.14
N GLU A 212 0.33 14.70 9.31
CA GLU A 212 -0.47 13.64 9.97
C GLU A 212 0.09 13.13 11.30
N GLY A 213 0.70 14.00 12.09
CA GLY A 213 1.33 13.66 13.37
C GLY A 213 2.78 13.19 13.28
N SER A 214 3.40 13.22 12.10
CA SER A 214 4.79 12.87 11.84
C SER A 214 5.68 14.12 11.91
N VAL A 215 6.59 14.18 12.86
CA VAL A 215 7.58 15.29 12.96
C VAL A 215 8.50 15.33 11.75
N ARG A 216 8.93 14.15 11.29
CA ARG A 216 9.88 14.02 10.18
C ARG A 216 9.30 14.54 8.88
N ASP A 217 8.08 14.11 8.56
CA ASP A 217 7.44 14.45 7.29
C ASP A 217 7.10 15.95 7.27
N GLY A 218 6.58 16.50 8.38
CA GLY A 218 6.33 17.93 8.47
C GLY A 218 7.57 18.79 8.42
N LEU A 219 8.71 18.37 9.01
CA LEU A 219 9.98 19.08 8.84
C LEU A 219 10.50 19.02 7.41
N SER A 220 10.25 17.92 6.69
CA SER A 220 10.59 17.82 5.27
C SER A 220 9.72 18.73 4.42
N LEU A 221 8.42 18.84 4.73
CA LEU A 221 7.51 19.78 4.07
C LEU A 221 7.88 21.25 4.38
N LEU A 222 8.25 21.56 5.62
CA LEU A 222 8.72 22.90 6.00
C LEU A 222 10.00 23.27 5.24
N ASP A 223 10.93 22.35 5.11
CA ASP A 223 12.17 22.53 4.38
C ASP A 223 11.92 22.84 2.89
N GLN A 224 11.01 22.09 2.27
CA GLN A 224 10.57 22.34 0.89
C GLN A 224 9.87 23.70 0.75
N ALA A 225 8.99 24.05 1.70
CA ALA A 225 8.27 25.32 1.69
C ALA A 225 9.22 26.52 1.83
N ILE A 226 10.24 26.43 2.70
CA ILE A 226 11.27 27.47 2.84
C ILE A 226 12.08 27.61 1.54
N ALA A 227 12.42 26.49 0.91
CA ALA A 227 13.15 26.52 -0.37
C ALA A 227 12.30 27.09 -1.51
N TYR A 228 10.98 26.87 -1.50
CA TYR A 228 10.05 27.37 -2.51
C TYR A 228 9.79 28.88 -2.36
N GLY A 229 9.63 29.38 -1.13
CA GLY A 229 9.21 30.75 -0.83
C GLY A 229 10.34 31.77 -0.70
N ASP A 230 11.60 31.46 -1.07
CA ASP A 230 12.77 32.35 -0.98
C ASP A 230 12.90 33.03 0.41
N GLY A 231 12.63 32.26 1.48
CA GLY A 231 12.74 32.69 2.87
C GLY A 231 11.45 33.23 3.51
N THR A 232 10.42 33.54 2.72
CA THR A 232 9.08 33.90 3.22
C THR A 232 8.07 32.84 2.73
N VAL A 233 7.44 32.10 3.65
CA VAL A 233 6.50 31.03 3.34
C VAL A 233 5.07 31.51 3.55
N LYS A 234 4.33 31.66 2.47
CA LYS A 234 2.92 32.04 2.49
C LYS A 234 2.01 30.81 2.43
N ALA A 235 0.78 30.96 2.90
CA ALA A 235 -0.23 29.90 2.85
C ALA A 235 -0.52 29.43 1.41
N ASP A 236 -0.60 30.37 0.46
CA ASP A 236 -0.82 30.07 -0.95
C ASP A 236 0.32 29.23 -1.56
N ASP A 237 1.56 29.53 -1.20
CA ASP A 237 2.73 28.79 -1.68
C ASP A 237 2.72 27.34 -1.15
N VAL A 238 2.39 27.16 0.12
CA VAL A 238 2.23 25.83 0.74
C VAL A 238 1.04 25.10 0.13
N GLY A 239 -0.07 25.81 -0.14
CA GLY A 239 -1.23 25.29 -0.82
C GLY A 239 -0.88 24.72 -2.20
N ASN A 240 -0.14 25.50 -3.01
CA ASN A 240 0.37 25.08 -4.31
C ASN A 240 1.28 23.84 -4.20
N MET A 241 2.25 23.91 -3.28
CA MET A 241 3.21 22.83 -3.06
C MET A 241 2.55 21.51 -2.63
N LEU A 242 1.50 21.60 -1.82
CA LEU A 242 0.76 20.44 -1.30
C LEU A 242 -0.40 20.00 -2.23
N GLY A 243 -0.61 20.69 -3.36
CA GLY A 243 -1.77 20.45 -4.23
C GLY A 243 -3.11 20.79 -3.58
N LEU A 244 -3.12 21.64 -2.53
CA LEU A 244 -4.34 21.97 -1.77
C LEU A 244 -5.18 23.07 -2.41
N ILE A 245 -4.70 23.73 -3.46
CA ILE A 245 -5.42 24.79 -4.18
C ILE A 245 -6.69 24.29 -4.83
N ASP A 246 -6.76 23.00 -5.09
CA ASP A 246 -7.92 22.39 -5.71
C ASP A 246 -9.08 22.04 -4.76
N ARG A 247 -8.98 22.29 -3.44
CA ARG A 247 -10.09 21.97 -2.52
C ARG A 247 -11.37 22.78 -2.80
N SER A 248 -11.24 24.04 -3.21
CA SER A 248 -12.41 24.80 -3.67
C SER A 248 -13.01 24.17 -4.94
N ARG A 249 -12.17 23.64 -5.82
CA ARG A 249 -12.58 22.95 -7.04
C ARG A 249 -13.22 21.59 -6.74
N VAL A 250 -12.69 20.85 -5.73
CA VAL A 250 -13.35 19.63 -5.25
C VAL A 250 -14.77 19.91 -4.75
N ILE A 251 -14.98 21.06 -4.11
CA ILE A 251 -16.32 21.48 -3.67
C ILE A 251 -17.23 21.81 -4.87
N GLU A 252 -16.69 22.45 -5.93
CA GLU A 252 -17.45 22.69 -7.17
C GLU A 252 -17.79 21.36 -7.88
N LEU A 253 -16.84 20.44 -7.94
CA LEU A 253 -17.06 19.09 -8.47
C LEU A 253 -18.15 18.35 -7.67
N PHE A 254 -18.05 18.38 -6.33
CA PHE A 254 -19.06 17.80 -5.45
C PHE A 254 -20.43 18.42 -5.66
N ASP A 255 -20.52 19.75 -5.79
CA ASP A 255 -21.78 20.45 -6.05
C ASP A 255 -22.41 20.02 -7.40
N ALA A 256 -21.59 19.89 -8.44
CA ALA A 256 -22.04 19.43 -9.75
C ALA A 256 -22.57 17.99 -9.70
N VAL A 257 -21.83 17.09 -9.04
CA VAL A 257 -22.21 15.67 -8.92
C VAL A 257 -23.50 15.52 -8.10
N MET A 258 -23.56 16.13 -6.91
CA MET A 258 -24.73 16.04 -6.03
C MET A 258 -25.92 16.85 -6.55
N GLY A 259 -25.69 17.75 -7.49
CA GLY A 259 -26.72 18.47 -8.23
C GLY A 259 -27.31 17.69 -9.43
N GLY A 260 -26.72 16.50 -9.76
CA GLY A 260 -27.16 15.70 -10.90
C GLY A 260 -26.75 16.31 -12.25
N ASP A 261 -25.65 17.05 -12.32
CA ASP A 261 -25.11 17.66 -13.55
C ASP A 261 -23.82 16.97 -13.99
N PRO A 262 -23.89 15.84 -14.72
CA PRO A 262 -22.73 15.12 -15.17
C PRO A 262 -21.86 15.93 -16.16
N ALA A 263 -22.44 16.82 -16.94
CA ALA A 263 -21.70 17.62 -17.91
C ALA A 263 -20.76 18.61 -17.18
N ARG A 264 -21.27 19.30 -16.15
CA ARG A 264 -20.48 20.18 -15.31
C ARG A 264 -19.44 19.39 -14.51
N ALA A 265 -19.80 18.22 -13.97
CA ALA A 265 -18.87 17.38 -13.22
C ALA A 265 -17.68 16.92 -14.08
N LEU A 266 -17.91 16.50 -15.33
CA LEU A 266 -16.85 16.11 -16.25
C LEU A 266 -15.97 17.31 -16.66
N ALA A 267 -16.56 18.50 -16.87
CA ALA A 267 -15.80 19.70 -17.19
C ALA A 267 -14.88 20.11 -16.02
N GLU A 268 -15.36 20.05 -14.77
CA GLU A 268 -14.57 20.33 -13.57
C GLU A 268 -13.44 19.30 -13.38
N LEU A 269 -13.71 18.00 -13.59
CA LEU A 269 -12.69 16.96 -13.53
C LEU A 269 -11.60 17.19 -14.59
N ALA A 270 -12.00 17.48 -15.84
CA ALA A 270 -11.05 17.74 -16.93
C ALA A 270 -10.15 18.95 -16.62
N GLN A 271 -10.73 20.03 -16.08
CA GLN A 271 -9.98 21.23 -15.72
C GLN A 271 -9.01 20.99 -14.56
N GLN A 272 -9.37 20.14 -13.57
CA GLN A 272 -8.47 19.75 -12.49
C GLN A 272 -7.33 18.87 -13.01
N PHE A 273 -7.63 17.96 -13.94
CA PHE A 273 -6.62 17.11 -14.58
C PHE A 273 -5.64 17.92 -15.45
N GLU A 274 -6.12 18.88 -16.24
CA GLU A 274 -5.27 19.81 -17.03
C GLU A 274 -4.38 20.68 -16.11
N GLY A 275 -4.86 20.99 -14.90
CA GLY A 275 -4.09 21.67 -13.86
C GLY A 275 -3.02 20.79 -13.19
N GLY A 276 -2.90 19.51 -13.57
CA GLY A 276 -1.93 18.56 -13.03
C GLY A 276 -2.46 17.69 -11.89
N GLY A 277 -3.77 17.73 -11.60
CA GLY A 277 -4.41 16.86 -10.59
C GLY A 277 -4.44 15.41 -11.07
N ASP A 278 -4.12 14.47 -10.17
CA ASP A 278 -4.26 13.04 -10.44
C ASP A 278 -5.71 12.59 -10.20
N PRO A 279 -6.35 11.85 -11.13
CA PRO A 279 -7.75 11.43 -11.00
C PRO A 279 -8.06 10.63 -9.73
N GLU A 280 -7.15 9.75 -9.28
CA GLU A 280 -7.30 9.00 -8.04
C GLU A 280 -7.31 9.94 -6.82
N THR A 281 -6.41 10.92 -6.81
CA THR A 281 -6.31 11.93 -5.75
C THR A 281 -7.56 12.79 -5.70
N ILE A 282 -8.08 13.26 -6.84
CA ILE A 282 -9.31 14.07 -6.93
C ILE A 282 -10.50 13.30 -6.35
N LEU A 283 -10.67 12.02 -6.71
CA LEU A 283 -11.74 11.19 -6.14
C LEU A 283 -11.57 10.94 -4.64
N THR A 284 -10.32 10.82 -4.17
CA THR A 284 -10.00 10.65 -2.74
C THR A 284 -10.35 11.90 -1.95
N ASP A 285 -9.99 13.07 -2.44
CA ASP A 285 -10.33 14.36 -1.80
C ASP A 285 -11.86 14.59 -1.78
N MET A 286 -12.55 14.16 -2.84
CA MET A 286 -14.03 14.20 -2.90
C MET A 286 -14.64 13.24 -1.86
N ALA A 287 -14.10 12.03 -1.68
CA ALA A 287 -14.56 11.10 -0.66
C ALA A 287 -14.34 11.65 0.76
N ASP A 288 -13.20 12.29 1.02
CA ASP A 288 -12.93 12.97 2.29
C ASP A 288 -13.89 14.12 2.56
N PHE A 289 -14.26 14.86 1.51
CA PHE A 289 -15.26 15.93 1.62
C PHE A 289 -16.66 15.37 1.93
N VAL A 290 -17.10 14.32 1.26
CA VAL A 290 -18.37 13.60 1.54
C VAL A 290 -18.42 13.11 2.99
N HIS A 291 -17.33 12.49 3.46
CA HIS A 291 -17.22 12.04 4.85
C HIS A 291 -17.36 13.19 5.84
N TRP A 292 -16.68 14.30 5.58
CA TRP A 292 -16.75 15.47 6.45
C TRP A 292 -18.15 16.11 6.46
N VAL A 293 -18.81 16.26 5.31
CA VAL A 293 -20.21 16.75 5.20
C VAL A 293 -21.16 15.81 5.97
N THR A 294 -20.93 14.49 5.89
CA THR A 294 -21.72 13.51 6.66
C THR A 294 -21.53 13.73 8.16
N ARG A 295 -20.30 13.97 8.64
CA ARG A 295 -20.04 14.31 10.05
C ARG A 295 -20.72 15.61 10.46
N LEU A 296 -20.67 16.65 9.63
CA LEU A 296 -21.39 17.91 9.89
C LEU A 296 -22.89 17.68 10.05
N ARG A 297 -23.47 16.79 9.26
CA ARG A 297 -24.90 16.43 9.36
C ARG A 297 -25.25 15.73 10.67
N LEU A 298 -24.37 14.85 11.16
CA LEU A 298 -24.62 14.02 12.34
C LEU A 298 -24.16 14.67 13.66
N VAL A 299 -23.02 15.36 13.65
CA VAL A 299 -22.35 15.88 14.85
C VAL A 299 -21.76 17.26 14.55
N LYS A 300 -22.62 18.27 14.43
CA LYS A 300 -22.25 19.65 13.99
C LYS A 300 -21.04 20.22 14.75
N ASP A 301 -21.05 20.18 16.06
CA ASP A 301 -20.07 20.90 16.90
C ASP A 301 -18.64 20.33 16.76
N SER A 302 -18.50 19.00 16.74
CA SER A 302 -17.18 18.36 16.62
C SER A 302 -16.56 18.51 15.23
N ALA A 303 -17.39 18.59 14.20
CA ALA A 303 -16.95 18.76 12.82
C ALA A 303 -16.56 20.20 12.49
N LEU A 304 -17.16 21.19 13.17
CA LEU A 304 -16.80 22.61 13.07
C LEU A 304 -15.50 22.95 13.83
N MET A 305 -15.19 22.18 14.88
CA MET A 305 -13.91 22.31 15.61
C MET A 305 -12.73 21.73 14.83
N ASP A 306 -12.99 21.12 13.68
CA ASP A 306 -11.93 20.67 12.77
C ASP A 306 -11.20 21.92 12.23
N GLY A 307 -10.09 22.30 12.90
CA GLY A 307 -9.20 23.38 12.49
C GLY A 307 -8.55 23.16 11.10
N ALA A 308 -8.97 22.07 10.48
CA ALA A 308 -8.52 21.58 9.19
C ALA A 308 -9.23 22.20 8.00
N ARG A 309 -10.33 22.91 8.17
CA ARG A 309 -11.13 23.46 7.09
C ARG A 309 -11.15 24.98 7.15
N THR A 310 -11.09 25.62 5.99
CA THR A 310 -11.23 27.07 5.87
C THR A 310 -12.66 27.51 6.22
N GLU A 311 -12.86 28.77 6.59
CA GLU A 311 -14.22 29.27 6.91
C GLU A 311 -15.16 29.21 5.70
N ALA A 312 -14.64 29.36 4.49
CA ALA A 312 -15.41 29.20 3.25
C ALA A 312 -15.87 27.75 3.05
N GLU A 313 -14.97 26.76 3.29
CA GLU A 313 -15.34 25.34 3.27
C GLU A 313 -16.40 25.00 4.32
N LYS A 314 -16.25 25.53 5.55
CA LYS A 314 -17.22 25.30 6.63
C LYS A 314 -18.61 25.83 6.27
N THR A 315 -18.69 27.04 5.70
CA THR A 315 -19.96 27.64 5.30
C THR A 315 -20.64 26.81 4.20
N ARG A 316 -19.90 26.40 3.17
CA ARG A 316 -20.44 25.59 2.08
C ARG A 316 -20.80 24.17 2.56
N GLY A 317 -19.93 23.56 3.39
CA GLY A 317 -20.18 22.25 3.96
C GLY A 317 -21.43 22.18 4.83
N LEU A 318 -21.70 23.23 5.62
CA LEU A 318 -22.95 23.35 6.38
C LEU A 318 -24.17 23.42 5.47
N ALA A 319 -24.10 24.19 4.38
CA ALA A 319 -25.19 24.29 3.42
C ALA A 319 -25.48 22.90 2.76
N PHE A 320 -24.46 22.15 2.41
CA PHE A 320 -24.62 20.77 1.92
C PHE A 320 -25.16 19.82 3.00
N ALA A 321 -24.67 19.91 4.22
CA ALA A 321 -25.14 19.09 5.33
C ALA A 321 -26.62 19.32 5.65
N GLU A 322 -27.14 20.52 5.42
CA GLU A 322 -28.58 20.83 5.58
C GLU A 322 -29.43 20.32 4.41
N LYS A 323 -28.88 20.34 3.20
CA LYS A 323 -29.61 19.97 1.96
C LYS A 323 -29.61 18.46 1.71
N LEU A 324 -28.48 17.76 1.98
CA LEU A 324 -28.28 16.37 1.59
C LEU A 324 -28.65 15.40 2.72
N ALA A 325 -29.34 14.30 2.37
CA ALA A 325 -29.71 13.26 3.32
C ALA A 325 -28.54 12.28 3.57
N VAL A 326 -28.44 11.74 4.79
CA VAL A 326 -27.38 10.77 5.16
C VAL A 326 -27.32 9.54 4.24
N PRO A 327 -28.45 8.93 3.81
CA PRO A 327 -28.40 7.81 2.87
C PRO A 327 -27.74 8.14 1.54
N MET A 328 -27.98 9.36 1.01
CA MET A 328 -27.38 9.87 -0.22
C MET A 328 -25.86 10.03 -0.05
N LEU A 329 -25.43 10.71 1.00
CA LEU A 329 -23.99 10.87 1.33
C LEU A 329 -23.30 9.53 1.56
N SER A 330 -23.96 8.57 2.22
CA SER A 330 -23.40 7.23 2.44
C SER A 330 -23.25 6.45 1.13
N ARG A 331 -24.20 6.58 0.21
CA ARG A 331 -24.13 5.97 -1.14
C ARG A 331 -22.97 6.58 -1.93
N ALA A 332 -22.90 7.91 -1.98
CA ALA A 332 -21.82 8.64 -2.65
C ALA A 332 -20.44 8.19 -2.13
N TRP A 333 -20.28 8.13 -0.82
CA TRP A 333 -19.03 7.67 -0.22
C TRP A 333 -18.65 6.23 -0.61
N GLN A 334 -19.62 5.31 -0.66
CA GLN A 334 -19.38 3.92 -1.08
C GLN A 334 -19.00 3.83 -2.55
N MET A 335 -19.66 4.61 -3.42
CA MET A 335 -19.37 4.65 -4.85
C MET A 335 -17.97 5.22 -5.09
N LEU A 336 -17.59 6.29 -4.40
CA LEU A 336 -16.26 6.88 -4.48
C LEU A 336 -15.19 5.91 -4.01
N LEU A 337 -15.35 5.22 -2.86
CA LEU A 337 -14.38 4.24 -2.38
C LEU A 337 -14.12 3.12 -3.40
N LYS A 338 -15.19 2.64 -4.04
CA LYS A 338 -15.08 1.62 -5.10
C LYS A 338 -14.41 2.22 -6.34
N GLY A 339 -14.82 3.42 -6.74
CA GLY A 339 -14.25 4.15 -7.87
C GLY A 339 -12.75 4.44 -7.74
N ILE A 340 -12.29 4.83 -6.55
CA ILE A 340 -10.86 5.03 -6.25
C ILE A 340 -10.07 3.76 -6.53
N GLN A 341 -10.54 2.60 -6.04
CA GLN A 341 -9.87 1.30 -6.27
C GLN A 341 -9.86 0.91 -7.74
N GLU A 342 -10.94 1.18 -8.47
CA GLU A 342 -11.05 0.91 -9.91
C GLU A 342 -10.12 1.85 -10.71
N THR A 343 -10.07 3.13 -10.36
CA THR A 343 -9.21 4.14 -11.00
C THR A 343 -7.72 3.85 -10.79
N ALA A 344 -7.32 3.45 -9.58
CA ALA A 344 -5.93 3.07 -9.25
C ALA A 344 -5.42 1.88 -10.10
N THR A 345 -6.31 1.00 -10.56
CA THR A 345 -5.94 -0.21 -11.32
C THR A 345 -6.30 -0.13 -12.81
N ALA A 346 -6.97 0.93 -13.23
CA ALA A 346 -7.42 1.11 -14.61
C ALA A 346 -6.27 1.39 -15.57
N ALA A 347 -6.37 0.89 -16.81
CA ALA A 347 -5.43 1.24 -17.88
C ALA A 347 -5.49 2.72 -18.27
N ASN A 348 -6.65 3.35 -18.10
CA ASN A 348 -6.88 4.79 -18.26
C ASN A 348 -7.60 5.34 -17.03
N PRO A 349 -6.86 5.89 -16.04
CA PRO A 349 -7.43 6.42 -14.81
C PRO A 349 -8.46 7.53 -15.02
N MET A 350 -8.26 8.40 -16.02
CA MET A 350 -9.17 9.50 -16.31
C MET A 350 -10.55 8.98 -16.74
N GLN A 351 -10.62 8.04 -17.68
CA GLN A 351 -11.90 7.46 -18.11
C GLN A 351 -12.61 6.71 -16.98
N SER A 352 -11.86 6.07 -16.09
CA SER A 352 -12.43 5.42 -14.91
C SER A 352 -13.07 6.45 -13.98
N ALA A 353 -12.37 7.55 -13.68
CA ALA A 353 -12.89 8.61 -12.84
C ALA A 353 -14.13 9.28 -13.45
N GLU A 354 -14.12 9.55 -14.75
CA GLU A 354 -15.29 10.07 -15.49
C GLU A 354 -16.51 9.16 -15.29
N MET A 355 -16.34 7.85 -15.46
CA MET A 355 -17.44 6.89 -15.27
C MET A 355 -17.96 6.86 -13.84
N VAL A 356 -17.08 6.99 -12.84
CA VAL A 356 -17.48 7.08 -11.43
C VAL A 356 -18.36 8.30 -11.20
N LEU A 357 -17.97 9.48 -11.70
CA LEU A 357 -18.73 10.72 -11.56
C LEU A 357 -20.06 10.69 -12.31
N ILE A 358 -20.10 10.10 -13.51
CA ILE A 358 -21.34 9.91 -14.27
C ILE A 358 -22.33 9.02 -13.50
N LEU A 359 -21.85 7.90 -12.97
CA LEU A 359 -22.67 6.98 -12.19
C LEU A 359 -23.21 7.65 -10.92
N GLU A 360 -22.37 8.45 -10.27
CA GLU A 360 -22.74 9.14 -9.03
C GLU A 360 -23.74 10.28 -9.29
N ALA A 361 -23.52 11.10 -10.32
CA ALA A 361 -24.44 12.17 -10.69
C ALA A 361 -25.83 11.65 -11.10
N ASN A 362 -25.91 10.44 -11.66
CA ASN A 362 -27.18 9.80 -12.03
C ASN A 362 -27.74 8.87 -10.92
N ALA A 363 -27.07 8.77 -9.77
CA ALA A 363 -27.51 7.86 -8.70
C ALA A 363 -28.86 8.22 -8.07
N ASP A 364 -29.30 9.48 -8.15
CA ASP A 364 -30.61 9.92 -7.67
C ASP A 364 -31.79 9.44 -8.53
N GLU A 365 -31.53 9.09 -9.80
CA GLU A 365 -32.56 8.50 -10.66
C GLU A 365 -32.78 7.00 -10.39
N MET A 366 -31.85 6.35 -9.65
CA MET A 366 -31.98 4.94 -9.26
C MET A 366 -32.66 4.81 -7.90
N PRO A 367 -33.80 4.10 -7.82
CA PRO A 367 -34.48 3.86 -6.56
C PRO A 367 -33.55 3.13 -5.57
N PRO A 368 -33.63 3.41 -4.24
CA PRO A 368 -32.85 2.74 -3.21
C PRO A 368 -32.96 1.22 -3.34
N ALA A 369 -31.88 0.50 -2.97
CA ALA A 369 -31.82 -0.95 -3.09
C ALA A 369 -33.02 -1.68 -2.43
N ASP A 370 -33.55 -1.13 -1.33
CA ASP A 370 -34.79 -1.62 -0.67
C ASP A 370 -36.03 -1.43 -1.51
N GLU A 371 -36.09 -0.39 -2.31
CA GLU A 371 -37.22 -0.11 -3.21
C GLU A 371 -37.12 -0.95 -4.49
N LEU A 372 -35.91 -1.17 -5.02
CA LEU A 372 -35.65 -2.16 -6.06
C LEU A 372 -36.01 -3.58 -5.60
N ALA A 373 -35.69 -3.94 -4.36
CA ALA A 373 -36.11 -5.21 -3.78
C ALA A 373 -37.63 -5.31 -3.57
N ARG A 374 -38.33 -4.21 -3.27
CA ARG A 374 -39.79 -4.15 -3.20
C ARG A 374 -40.41 -4.26 -4.59
N ILE A 375 -39.90 -3.52 -5.57
CA ILE A 375 -40.34 -3.56 -6.96
C ILE A 375 -40.16 -4.98 -7.54
N ALA A 376 -38.98 -5.58 -7.29
CA ALA A 376 -38.70 -6.97 -7.71
C ALA A 376 -39.63 -7.99 -7.03
N LYS A 377 -40.05 -7.76 -5.77
CA LYS A 377 -40.99 -8.61 -5.06
C LYS A 377 -42.45 -8.35 -5.43
N SER A 378 -42.79 -7.14 -5.83
CA SER A 378 -44.18 -6.75 -6.18
C SER A 378 -44.57 -7.03 -7.65
N GLY A 379 -43.61 -7.39 -8.52
CA GLY A 379 -43.85 -7.64 -9.94
C GLY A 379 -44.36 -6.43 -10.74
N ALA A 380 -44.31 -5.21 -10.18
CA ALA A 380 -44.68 -3.98 -10.85
C ALA A 380 -43.50 -3.43 -11.64
N ALA A 381 -43.66 -3.26 -12.94
CA ALA A 381 -42.68 -2.58 -13.78
C ALA A 381 -42.51 -1.12 -13.33
N PRO A 382 -41.30 -0.57 -13.24
CA PRO A 382 -41.07 0.81 -12.89
C PRO A 382 -41.69 1.71 -13.96
N ALA A 383 -42.48 2.70 -13.53
CA ALA A 383 -42.95 3.75 -14.40
C ALA A 383 -41.77 4.62 -14.81
N SER A 384 -41.24 4.38 -15.99
CA SER A 384 -40.14 5.15 -16.57
C SER A 384 -40.64 6.55 -16.95
N ASN A 385 -40.29 7.54 -16.12
CA ASN A 385 -40.36 8.95 -16.49
C ASN A 385 -39.09 9.33 -17.28
N VAL A 386 -38.88 8.71 -18.43
CA VAL A 386 -37.84 9.16 -19.35
C VAL A 386 -38.40 10.35 -20.11
N LYS A 387 -37.98 11.56 -19.75
CA LYS A 387 -38.09 12.73 -20.63
C LYS A 387 -37.23 12.48 -21.86
N SER A 388 -37.88 12.04 -22.95
CA SER A 388 -37.24 11.87 -24.24
C SER A 388 -36.79 13.22 -24.79
N LEU A 389 -35.51 13.36 -25.02
CA LEU A 389 -34.89 14.39 -25.86
C LEU A 389 -35.41 14.23 -27.32
N PRO A 390 -35.80 15.29 -28.01
CA PRO A 390 -36.30 15.21 -29.38
C PRO A 390 -35.12 15.05 -30.37
N LEU A 391 -35.00 13.86 -30.92
CA LEU A 391 -34.21 13.66 -32.16
C LEU A 391 -35.07 14.11 -33.35
N ARG A 392 -34.67 15.20 -33.98
CA ARG A 392 -35.19 15.71 -35.23
C ARG A 392 -34.62 14.90 -36.40
N GLY A 393 -35.49 14.21 -37.11
CA GLY A 393 -35.13 13.51 -38.35
C GLY A 393 -36.38 13.15 -39.14
N GLU A 394 -36.65 13.87 -40.21
CA GLU A 394 -37.77 13.73 -41.14
C GLU A 394 -37.72 12.43 -41.94
N GLY A 395 -38.89 11.86 -42.27
CA GLY A 395 -39.02 10.88 -43.34
C GLY A 395 -40.27 10.01 -43.30
N ASN A 396 -41.32 10.52 -43.89
CA ASN A 396 -42.46 9.93 -44.64
C ASN A 396 -42.71 8.41 -44.67
N GLY A 397 -43.97 8.03 -44.44
CA GLY A 397 -44.62 7.07 -45.33
C GLY A 397 -45.55 6.02 -44.70
N ALA A 398 -46.88 6.32 -44.73
CA ALA A 398 -48.02 5.44 -45.05
C ALA A 398 -48.41 4.23 -44.16
N SER A 399 -49.51 4.44 -43.49
CA SER A 399 -50.76 3.65 -43.33
C SER A 399 -50.78 2.15 -43.63
N ALA A 400 -51.36 1.36 -42.70
CA ALA A 400 -52.63 0.64 -42.90
C ALA A 400 -53.08 -0.09 -41.62
N SER A 401 -54.34 0.07 -41.35
CA SER A 401 -55.21 -0.53 -40.33
C SER A 401 -55.47 -2.02 -40.59
N ALA A 402 -55.71 -2.79 -39.54
CA ALA A 402 -56.84 -3.71 -39.47
C ALA A 402 -57.04 -4.34 -38.09
N ALA A 403 -58.25 -4.30 -37.65
CA ALA A 403 -58.77 -4.86 -36.42
C ALA A 403 -58.97 -6.39 -36.50
N GLY A 404 -59.03 -7.05 -35.32
CA GLY A 404 -59.46 -8.43 -35.23
C GLY A 404 -59.52 -8.96 -33.79
N ASN A 405 -60.77 -9.00 -33.27
CA ASN A 405 -61.19 -9.63 -32.02
C ASN A 405 -60.89 -11.14 -31.96
N GLY A 406 -60.73 -11.67 -30.77
CA GLY A 406 -60.89 -13.10 -30.51
C GLY A 406 -60.52 -13.54 -29.09
N ALA A 407 -61.57 -13.75 -28.28
CA ALA A 407 -61.52 -14.28 -26.93
C ALA A 407 -61.23 -15.81 -26.90
N GLY A 408 -60.68 -16.33 -25.85
CA GLY A 408 -60.72 -17.77 -25.57
C GLY A 408 -59.74 -18.29 -24.51
N LEU A 409 -60.21 -18.38 -23.27
CA LEU A 409 -60.02 -19.40 -22.21
C LEU A 409 -58.71 -20.23 -22.10
N ALA A 410 -58.11 -20.04 -20.92
CA ALA A 410 -57.73 -21.02 -19.89
C ALA A 410 -56.81 -22.19 -20.21
N ALA A 411 -55.69 -22.26 -19.51
CA ALA A 411 -55.35 -23.33 -18.54
C ALA A 411 -53.96 -23.11 -17.96
N ALA A 412 -53.87 -23.34 -16.67
CA ALA A 412 -52.66 -23.25 -15.84
C ALA A 412 -51.63 -24.31 -16.24
N LEU A 413 -50.34 -23.88 -16.33
CA LEU A 413 -49.17 -24.71 -16.09
C LEU A 413 -48.03 -23.78 -15.67
N SER A 414 -47.48 -24.07 -14.48
CA SER A 414 -46.29 -23.38 -13.90
C SER A 414 -45.10 -23.51 -14.83
N PRO A 415 -44.34 -22.43 -15.07
CA PRO A 415 -43.06 -22.57 -15.76
C PRO A 415 -41.96 -22.93 -14.78
N ALA A 416 -41.20 -23.97 -15.15
CA ALA A 416 -39.91 -24.33 -14.59
C ALA A 416 -38.90 -23.18 -14.72
N PRO A 417 -37.84 -23.13 -13.89
CA PRO A 417 -36.85 -22.06 -13.90
C PRO A 417 -36.07 -22.05 -15.23
N GLN A 418 -36.15 -20.91 -15.91
CA GLN A 418 -35.39 -20.67 -17.14
C GLN A 418 -33.90 -20.55 -16.81
N SER A 419 -33.11 -21.35 -17.50
CA SER A 419 -31.64 -21.28 -17.55
C SER A 419 -31.19 -19.91 -18.12
N PRO A 420 -30.04 -19.37 -17.66
CA PRO A 420 -29.50 -18.13 -18.21
C PRO A 420 -29.14 -18.30 -19.69
N PRO A 421 -29.13 -17.21 -20.48
CA PRO A 421 -28.85 -17.25 -21.91
C PRO A 421 -27.45 -17.80 -22.21
N PRO A 422 -27.24 -18.50 -23.33
CA PRO A 422 -25.95 -19.09 -23.66
C PRO A 422 -24.92 -18.00 -23.91
N ALA A 423 -23.84 -18.02 -23.13
CA ALA A 423 -22.65 -17.25 -23.39
C ALA A 423 -22.08 -17.61 -24.77
N SER A 424 -21.66 -16.60 -25.51
CA SER A 424 -21.00 -16.71 -26.82
C SER A 424 -19.96 -17.83 -26.84
N PRO A 425 -19.79 -18.56 -27.95
CA PRO A 425 -18.84 -19.68 -28.02
C PRO A 425 -17.42 -19.16 -27.78
N ARG A 426 -16.86 -19.49 -26.63
CA ARG A 426 -15.44 -19.32 -26.34
C ARG A 426 -14.70 -20.44 -27.06
N GLU A 427 -13.63 -20.07 -27.77
CA GLU A 427 -12.75 -21.01 -28.49
C GLU A 427 -12.31 -22.17 -27.56
N PRO A 428 -12.23 -23.40 -28.07
CA PRO A 428 -11.82 -24.56 -27.28
C PRO A 428 -10.35 -24.40 -26.85
N VAL A 429 -10.12 -24.22 -25.57
CA VAL A 429 -8.76 -24.23 -25.02
C VAL A 429 -8.36 -25.69 -24.83
N ALA A 430 -7.55 -26.21 -25.75
CA ALA A 430 -6.89 -27.52 -25.64
C ALA A 430 -5.48 -27.29 -25.09
N PHE A 431 -5.12 -27.97 -24.00
CA PHE A 431 -3.75 -27.96 -23.49
C PHE A 431 -2.98 -29.08 -24.14
N ALA A 432 -1.88 -28.79 -24.85
CA ALA A 432 -1.02 -29.77 -25.47
C ALA A 432 -0.22 -30.58 -24.44
N ASP A 433 0.17 -29.93 -23.33
CA ASP A 433 0.97 -30.46 -22.26
C ASP A 433 0.66 -29.79 -20.90
N PHE A 434 1.28 -30.27 -19.82
CA PHE A 434 1.11 -29.73 -18.50
C PHE A 434 1.76 -28.32 -18.35
N ALA A 435 2.82 -28.03 -19.11
CA ALA A 435 3.44 -26.73 -19.11
C ALA A 435 2.51 -25.67 -19.72
N GLY A 436 1.76 -26.03 -20.79
CA GLY A 436 0.71 -25.21 -21.37
C GLY A 436 -0.42 -24.91 -20.39
N LEU A 437 -0.84 -25.87 -19.57
CA LEU A 437 -1.80 -25.67 -18.49
C LEU A 437 -1.28 -24.67 -17.44
N VAL A 438 -0.03 -24.82 -16.99
CA VAL A 438 0.59 -23.94 -16.01
C VAL A 438 0.73 -22.51 -16.57
N LYS A 439 1.07 -22.38 -17.85
CA LYS A 439 1.09 -21.09 -18.56
C LYS A 439 -0.30 -20.44 -18.58
N TYR A 440 -1.34 -21.20 -18.93
CA TYR A 440 -2.72 -20.72 -18.94
C TYR A 440 -3.17 -20.22 -17.55
N VAL A 441 -2.82 -20.93 -16.48
CA VAL A 441 -3.07 -20.48 -15.09
C VAL A 441 -2.30 -19.20 -14.78
N SER A 442 -1.06 -19.09 -15.28
CA SER A 442 -0.24 -17.88 -15.13
C SER A 442 -0.86 -16.67 -15.84
N ASP A 443 -1.39 -16.84 -17.05
CA ASP A 443 -2.04 -15.78 -17.83
C ASP A 443 -3.33 -15.27 -17.18
N ARG A 444 -3.96 -16.10 -16.34
CA ARG A 444 -5.10 -15.73 -15.47
C ARG A 444 -4.68 -15.07 -14.15
N ARG A 445 -3.38 -14.80 -13.94
CA ARG A 445 -2.79 -14.17 -12.76
C ARG A 445 -3.04 -14.90 -11.44
N ASP A 446 -3.31 -16.19 -11.48
CA ASP A 446 -3.45 -17.02 -10.29
C ASP A 446 -2.08 -17.57 -9.85
N VAL A 447 -1.30 -16.71 -9.22
CA VAL A 447 0.07 -17.02 -8.79
C VAL A 447 0.11 -18.14 -7.76
N LYS A 448 -0.90 -18.22 -6.88
CA LYS A 448 -0.98 -19.25 -5.84
C LYS A 448 -1.14 -20.63 -6.48
N LEU A 449 -2.16 -20.80 -7.32
CA LEU A 449 -2.42 -22.08 -7.98
C LEU A 449 -1.25 -22.50 -8.89
N LYS A 450 -0.65 -21.55 -9.63
CA LYS A 450 0.55 -21.79 -10.43
C LYS A 450 1.68 -22.39 -9.59
N THR A 451 2.02 -21.74 -8.48
CA THR A 451 3.12 -22.19 -7.60
C THR A 451 2.85 -23.57 -7.02
N GLU A 452 1.61 -23.86 -6.63
CA GLU A 452 1.21 -25.18 -6.10
C GLU A 452 1.28 -26.27 -7.18
N LEU A 453 0.88 -25.96 -8.43
CA LEU A 453 0.99 -26.88 -9.55
C LEU A 453 2.45 -27.19 -9.92
N GLU A 454 3.30 -26.16 -10.00
CA GLU A 454 4.73 -26.33 -10.32
C GLU A 454 5.49 -27.12 -9.24
N ARG A 455 5.07 -27.01 -7.98
CA ARG A 455 5.77 -27.59 -6.82
C ARG A 455 5.33 -29.00 -6.47
N HIS A 456 4.01 -29.27 -6.56
CA HIS A 456 3.43 -30.47 -5.95
C HIS A 456 2.82 -31.45 -6.96
N VAL A 457 2.66 -31.07 -8.24
CA VAL A 457 2.02 -31.92 -9.24
C VAL A 457 3.06 -32.65 -10.09
N ARG A 458 2.90 -33.96 -10.19
CA ARG A 458 3.65 -34.87 -11.07
C ARG A 458 2.76 -35.26 -12.26
N PRO A 459 2.92 -34.64 -13.44
CA PRO A 459 2.05 -34.88 -14.57
C PRO A 459 2.24 -36.29 -15.12
N ILE A 460 1.13 -36.96 -15.45
CA ILE A 460 1.10 -38.29 -16.10
C ILE A 460 0.59 -38.15 -17.52
N SER A 461 -0.61 -37.61 -17.69
CA SER A 461 -1.18 -37.37 -19.00
C SER A 461 -2.06 -36.13 -19.03
N VAL A 462 -2.00 -35.39 -20.14
CA VAL A 462 -2.85 -34.26 -20.42
C VAL A 462 -3.51 -34.47 -21.75
N SER A 463 -4.83 -34.52 -21.77
CA SER A 463 -5.64 -34.68 -22.99
C SER A 463 -6.87 -33.79 -22.90
N GLU A 464 -7.55 -33.58 -24.03
CA GLU A 464 -8.71 -32.68 -24.10
C GLU A 464 -9.80 -33.15 -23.11
N GLY A 465 -10.07 -32.33 -22.09
CA GLY A 465 -11.06 -32.63 -21.06
C GLY A 465 -10.66 -33.61 -19.97
N ARG A 466 -9.42 -34.16 -20.00
CA ARG A 466 -8.94 -35.11 -18.99
C ARG A 466 -7.50 -34.78 -18.57
N LEU A 467 -7.30 -34.64 -17.26
CA LEU A 467 -6.01 -34.42 -16.62
C LEU A 467 -5.74 -35.56 -15.64
N GLU A 468 -4.59 -36.20 -15.78
CA GLU A 468 -4.13 -37.25 -14.87
C GLU A 468 -2.75 -36.89 -14.33
N PHE A 469 -2.63 -36.86 -13.00
CA PHE A 469 -1.38 -36.52 -12.32
C PHE A 469 -1.32 -37.21 -10.95
N ALA A 470 -0.11 -37.34 -10.41
CA ALA A 470 0.12 -37.70 -9.02
C ALA A 470 0.48 -36.46 -8.19
N LEU A 471 0.23 -36.51 -6.89
CA LEU A 471 0.57 -35.45 -5.96
C LEU A 471 1.76 -35.86 -5.07
N GLU A 472 2.65 -34.93 -4.78
CA GLU A 472 3.70 -35.10 -3.77
C GLU A 472 3.07 -35.24 -2.37
N ARG A 473 3.80 -35.87 -1.42
CA ARG A 473 3.30 -36.13 -0.06
C ARG A 473 2.95 -34.89 0.76
N ASP A 474 3.55 -33.76 0.44
CA ASP A 474 3.36 -32.47 1.07
C ASP A 474 2.37 -31.55 0.32
N ALA A 475 1.65 -32.10 -0.67
CA ALA A 475 0.67 -31.34 -1.44
C ALA A 475 -0.53 -30.90 -0.57
N PRO A 476 -1.06 -29.67 -0.77
CA PRO A 476 -2.24 -29.19 -0.06
C PRO A 476 -3.46 -30.09 -0.31
N ALA A 477 -4.17 -30.43 0.77
CA ALA A 477 -5.42 -31.16 0.67
C ALA A 477 -6.45 -30.37 -0.14
N GLY A 478 -6.94 -30.93 -1.27
CA GLY A 478 -7.95 -30.30 -2.11
C GLY A 478 -7.42 -29.59 -3.37
N LEU A 479 -6.11 -29.59 -3.65
CA LEU A 479 -5.52 -28.96 -4.85
C LEU A 479 -6.18 -29.44 -6.16
N ALA A 480 -6.47 -30.72 -6.30
CA ALA A 480 -7.14 -31.27 -7.47
C ALA A 480 -8.57 -30.72 -7.63
N ASN A 481 -9.31 -30.60 -6.54
CA ASN A 481 -10.66 -30.02 -6.56
C ASN A 481 -10.67 -28.53 -6.87
N GLU A 482 -9.69 -27.82 -6.34
CA GLU A 482 -9.52 -26.37 -6.62
C GLU A 482 -9.19 -26.16 -8.10
N LEU A 483 -8.26 -26.94 -8.66
CA LEU A 483 -7.91 -26.90 -10.08
C LEU A 483 -9.13 -27.19 -10.96
N MET A 484 -9.89 -28.26 -10.67
CA MET A 484 -11.08 -28.66 -11.43
C MET A 484 -12.13 -27.53 -11.44
N ARG A 485 -12.44 -26.95 -10.28
CA ARG A 485 -13.40 -25.86 -10.14
C ARG A 485 -12.97 -24.59 -10.90
N LYS A 486 -11.70 -24.22 -10.84
CA LYS A 486 -11.16 -23.05 -11.54
C LYS A 486 -11.12 -23.27 -13.05
N LEU A 487 -10.73 -24.46 -13.52
CA LEU A 487 -10.79 -24.79 -14.94
C LEU A 487 -12.22 -24.76 -15.48
N GLU A 488 -13.21 -25.31 -14.75
CA GLU A 488 -14.62 -25.23 -15.12
C GLU A 488 -15.11 -23.77 -15.21
N ALA A 489 -14.72 -22.93 -14.23
CA ALA A 489 -15.07 -21.52 -14.23
C ALA A 489 -14.43 -20.73 -15.40
N TRP A 490 -13.20 -21.06 -15.78
CA TRP A 490 -12.48 -20.34 -16.83
C TRP A 490 -12.78 -20.80 -18.25
N THR A 491 -12.99 -22.11 -18.44
CA THR A 491 -13.22 -22.72 -19.76
C THR A 491 -14.69 -22.97 -20.07
N GLY A 492 -15.55 -22.97 -19.05
CA GLY A 492 -16.97 -23.31 -19.17
C GLY A 492 -17.22 -24.80 -19.43
N ARG A 493 -16.19 -25.65 -19.36
CA ARG A 493 -16.28 -27.12 -19.57
C ARG A 493 -15.78 -27.86 -18.36
N ARG A 494 -16.42 -28.99 -18.04
CA ARG A 494 -15.96 -29.91 -17.00
C ARG A 494 -14.72 -30.65 -17.48
N THR A 495 -13.61 -30.45 -16.78
CA THR A 495 -12.37 -31.22 -16.99
C THR A 495 -12.31 -32.32 -15.93
N LEU A 496 -12.17 -33.56 -16.37
CA LEU A 496 -12.01 -34.70 -15.46
C LEU A 496 -10.59 -34.73 -14.92
N VAL A 497 -10.43 -34.47 -13.62
CA VAL A 497 -9.12 -34.53 -12.94
C VAL A 497 -9.01 -35.85 -12.18
N THR A 498 -8.04 -36.68 -12.54
CA THR A 498 -7.76 -37.97 -11.89
C THR A 498 -6.44 -37.88 -11.14
N VAL A 499 -6.45 -38.18 -9.86
CA VAL A 499 -5.24 -38.23 -9.03
C VAL A 499 -4.78 -39.67 -8.88
N ALA A 500 -3.63 -39.99 -9.44
CA ALA A 500 -2.98 -41.29 -9.30
C ALA A 500 -2.23 -41.41 -7.98
N ARG A 501 -2.09 -42.61 -7.45
CA ARG A 501 -1.36 -42.83 -6.18
C ARG A 501 0.15 -42.75 -6.35
N GLU A 502 0.67 -43.17 -7.49
CA GLU A 502 2.10 -43.19 -7.83
C GLU A 502 2.29 -42.95 -9.33
N GLY A 503 3.45 -42.47 -9.74
CA GLY A 503 3.81 -42.23 -11.15
C GLY A 503 3.94 -40.74 -11.50
N GLY A 504 4.11 -40.48 -12.80
CA GLY A 504 4.26 -39.14 -13.37
C GLY A 504 5.70 -38.62 -13.39
N ALA A 505 5.93 -37.60 -14.24
CA ALA A 505 7.20 -36.91 -14.32
C ALA A 505 7.46 -36.12 -13.04
N GLU A 506 8.71 -35.70 -12.80
CA GLU A 506 9.02 -34.85 -11.66
C GLU A 506 8.30 -33.49 -11.74
N PRO A 507 7.98 -32.85 -10.59
CA PRO A 507 7.41 -31.53 -10.59
C PRO A 507 8.25 -30.52 -11.37
N ILE A 508 7.62 -29.59 -12.10
CA ILE A 508 8.30 -28.62 -12.98
C ILE A 508 9.37 -27.82 -12.22
N LEU A 509 9.11 -27.46 -10.97
CA LEU A 509 10.08 -26.75 -10.13
C LEU A 509 11.34 -27.58 -9.85
N LYS A 510 11.19 -28.90 -9.65
CA LYS A 510 12.34 -29.80 -9.46
C LYS A 510 13.13 -29.96 -10.76
N GLN A 511 12.43 -30.13 -11.89
CA GLN A 511 13.04 -30.23 -13.21
C GLN A 511 13.85 -28.96 -13.55
N ARG A 512 13.32 -27.76 -13.27
CA ARG A 512 14.06 -26.50 -13.48
C ARG A 512 15.30 -26.43 -12.60
N LYS A 513 15.21 -26.77 -11.33
CA LYS A 513 16.38 -26.75 -10.42
C LYS A 513 17.46 -27.76 -10.82
N SER A 514 17.06 -28.95 -11.29
CA SER A 514 18.03 -29.93 -11.76
C SER A 514 18.70 -29.48 -13.08
N ALA A 515 17.95 -28.89 -13.99
CA ALA A 515 18.49 -28.32 -15.22
C ALA A 515 19.46 -27.13 -14.95
N GLU A 516 19.10 -26.24 -14.01
CA GLU A 516 19.98 -25.17 -13.56
C GLU A 516 21.28 -25.70 -12.93
N ALA A 517 21.18 -26.73 -12.09
CA ALA A 517 22.34 -27.35 -11.47
C ALA A 517 23.29 -27.99 -12.50
N VAL A 518 22.74 -28.66 -13.53
CA VAL A 518 23.50 -29.23 -14.63
C VAL A 518 24.16 -28.12 -15.45
N ALA A 519 23.42 -27.09 -15.84
CA ALA A 519 23.96 -25.96 -16.59
C ALA A 519 25.08 -25.22 -15.81
N LEU A 520 24.95 -25.08 -14.48
CA LEU A 520 25.97 -24.50 -13.61
C LEU A 520 27.22 -25.36 -13.56
N GLN A 521 27.06 -26.69 -13.58
CA GLN A 521 28.18 -27.62 -13.58
C GLN A 521 28.91 -27.61 -14.93
N GLU A 522 28.17 -27.63 -16.03
CA GLU A 522 28.73 -27.50 -17.39
C GLU A 522 29.45 -26.15 -17.57
N ALA A 523 28.88 -25.05 -17.07
CA ALA A 523 29.53 -23.75 -17.10
C ALA A 523 30.85 -23.73 -16.31
N ARG A 524 30.93 -24.45 -15.18
CA ARG A 524 32.18 -24.57 -14.40
C ARG A 524 33.28 -25.32 -15.13
N GLU A 525 32.94 -26.23 -16.03
CA GLU A 525 33.89 -27.03 -16.81
C GLU A 525 34.47 -26.27 -18.00
N LEU A 526 33.87 -25.14 -18.39
CA LEU A 526 34.36 -24.30 -19.47
C LEU A 526 35.75 -23.72 -19.19
N PRO A 527 36.74 -23.85 -20.09
CA PRO A 527 38.11 -23.37 -19.87
C PRO A 527 38.22 -21.89 -19.50
N ALA A 528 37.37 -21.06 -20.11
CA ALA A 528 37.31 -19.63 -19.83
C ALA A 528 36.85 -19.32 -18.40
N VAL A 529 35.83 -20.06 -17.93
CA VAL A 529 35.29 -19.90 -16.57
C VAL A 529 36.30 -20.41 -15.53
N GLN A 530 36.98 -21.53 -15.80
CA GLN A 530 38.04 -22.03 -14.95
C GLN A 530 39.22 -21.04 -14.82
N ALA A 531 39.58 -20.35 -15.89
CA ALA A 531 40.61 -19.32 -15.84
C ALA A 531 40.20 -18.15 -14.94
N ILE A 532 38.93 -17.72 -15.01
CA ILE A 532 38.38 -16.65 -14.16
C ILE A 532 38.36 -17.09 -12.69
N LEU A 533 37.86 -18.28 -12.38
CA LEU A 533 37.82 -18.82 -11.00
C LEU A 533 39.23 -19.00 -10.39
N LYS A 534 40.25 -19.29 -11.20
CA LYS A 534 41.66 -19.34 -10.75
C LYS A 534 42.25 -17.96 -10.48
N THR A 535 41.83 -16.96 -11.27
CA THR A 535 42.36 -15.59 -11.16
C THR A 535 41.68 -14.83 -10.00
N PHE A 536 40.44 -15.14 -9.68
CA PHE A 536 39.65 -14.48 -8.64
C PHE A 536 39.19 -15.51 -7.59
N PRO A 537 39.99 -15.80 -6.54
CA PRO A 537 39.62 -16.72 -5.47
C PRO A 537 38.40 -16.17 -4.70
N GLY A 538 37.27 -16.87 -4.75
CA GLY A 538 36.01 -16.44 -4.15
C GLY A 538 34.92 -16.01 -5.14
N ALA A 539 35.18 -16.03 -6.44
CA ALA A 539 34.13 -15.82 -7.46
C ALA A 539 33.20 -17.02 -7.53
N GLU A 540 31.90 -16.78 -7.54
CA GLU A 540 30.85 -17.81 -7.69
C GLU A 540 30.01 -17.53 -8.94
N ILE A 541 29.61 -18.61 -9.64
CA ILE A 541 28.70 -18.52 -10.77
C ILE A 541 27.27 -18.43 -10.21
N THR A 542 26.63 -17.27 -10.35
CA THR A 542 25.29 -17.02 -9.80
C THR A 542 24.15 -17.47 -10.72
N SER A 543 24.35 -17.41 -12.05
CA SER A 543 23.35 -17.87 -13.02
C SER A 543 23.98 -18.11 -14.40
N VAL A 544 23.41 -19.03 -15.16
CA VAL A 544 23.75 -19.29 -16.56
C VAL A 544 22.55 -18.91 -17.42
N ARG A 545 22.74 -18.08 -18.45
CA ARG A 545 21.69 -17.69 -19.40
C ARG A 545 22.14 -18.02 -20.81
N GLU A 546 21.22 -18.58 -21.58
CA GLU A 546 21.46 -18.73 -23.04
C GLU A 546 21.53 -17.36 -23.69
N PRO A 547 22.47 -17.13 -24.63
CA PRO A 547 22.56 -15.87 -25.36
C PRO A 547 21.27 -15.67 -26.17
N GLN A 548 20.55 -14.58 -25.93
CA GLN A 548 19.47 -14.18 -26.81
C GLN A 548 20.06 -13.81 -28.19
N PRO A 549 19.46 -14.26 -29.31
CA PRO A 549 19.89 -13.84 -30.62
C PRO A 549 19.80 -12.30 -30.70
N LEU A 550 20.91 -11.65 -31.04
CA LEU A 550 20.94 -10.22 -31.29
C LEU A 550 19.92 -9.88 -32.39
N PRO A 551 19.12 -8.81 -32.21
CA PRO A 551 18.26 -8.36 -33.29
C PRO A 551 19.12 -8.09 -34.51
N THR A 552 18.82 -8.77 -35.60
CA THR A 552 19.44 -8.52 -36.92
C THR A 552 19.11 -7.10 -37.34
N PHE A 553 20.10 -6.24 -37.31
CA PHE A 553 20.03 -4.90 -37.88
C PHE A 553 19.99 -5.08 -39.39
N THR A 554 18.83 -4.92 -40.00
CA THR A 554 18.70 -4.68 -41.46
C THR A 554 19.08 -3.23 -41.69
N PRO A 555 20.12 -2.94 -42.49
CA PRO A 555 20.41 -1.56 -42.89
C PRO A 555 19.25 -1.08 -43.77
N GLU A 556 18.61 0.03 -43.39
CA GLU A 556 17.73 0.78 -44.29
C GLU A 556 18.57 1.28 -45.47
N GLU A 557 18.16 0.93 -46.68
CA GLU A 557 18.68 1.52 -47.89
C GLU A 557 18.38 3.03 -47.88
N PRO A 558 19.33 3.89 -48.30
CA PRO A 558 19.07 5.32 -48.35
C PRO A 558 18.09 5.63 -49.48
N ASP A 559 17.00 6.33 -49.14
CA ASP A 559 16.07 6.91 -50.12
C ASP A 559 16.79 7.82 -51.10
N GLU A 560 16.91 7.37 -52.37
CA GLU A 560 17.20 8.21 -53.52
C GLU A 560 15.92 8.95 -53.95
N GLU A 561 15.63 10.11 -53.33
CA GLU A 561 14.78 11.11 -53.96
C GLU A 561 15.09 12.50 -53.40
N SER A 562 16.05 13.17 -54.03
CA SER A 562 16.13 14.63 -54.09
C SER A 562 17.05 15.03 -55.23
N ARG A 563 16.47 15.09 -56.38
CA ARG A 563 16.94 16.02 -57.45
C ARG A 563 15.77 16.83 -57.96
#